data_bdd5cbba4a47675a3127278f355ec1ef
#
_entry.id   bdd5cbba4a47675a3127278f355ec1ef
#
_cell.length_a   1.000
_cell.length_b   1.000
_cell.length_c   1.000
_cell.angle_alpha   90.00
_cell.angle_beta   90.00
_cell.angle_gamma   90.00
#
_symmetry.space_group_name_H-M   'P 1'
#
loop_
_entity.id
_entity.type
_entity.pdbx_description
1 polymer ?
#
loop_
_entity_poly.entity_id
_entity_poly.type
_entity_poly.pdbx_seq_one_letter_code
_entity_poly.pdbx_strand_id
1 'polypeptide(L)'
;MSWFAAHGSKLRQCAIIGGMFSGVLAAACMPAAFAQAPAKDSIPNFASKDFGWQQNEEDWQDPPPGSGHGPIRENPAYPFVNNADGNRTHQQVTVRITNTKDPILKPWAAAQIEATNQEVLSGKREIPFTAQSRCWPGGVPGQLLYPFEPFYAIQTPKEVWMIWQRDHMVRRVFLTDKHSTNVKPSWFGESIGHYENGNTLVVDTIGLSTQKNSYIDNFRTPHSEKLHVVERFTIGADAKSLTAVVTVEDPDTFNAPLSMSKRWFKVDLPMIEVVCSENNDDHFHQNLFPIPQADKPDF
;
A
#
# COMPACT_ATOMS: atom_id res chain seq x y z
N MET A 1 30.06 -5.05 38.98
CA MET A 1 31.31 -5.67 38.54
C MET A 1 31.53 -5.40 37.09
N SER A 2 32.47 -4.56 36.80
CA SER A 2 32.93 -4.01 35.53
C SER A 2 33.60 -5.05 34.65
N TRP A 3 33.43 -4.91 33.32
CA TRP A 3 34.57 -5.08 32.39
C TRP A 3 34.25 -4.38 31.06
N PHE A 4 34.88 -3.22 30.89
CA PHE A 4 35.13 -2.55 29.61
C PHE A 4 36.37 -3.16 28.96
N ALA A 5 36.39 -3.41 27.70
CA ALA A 5 37.60 -3.52 26.91
C ALA A 5 37.45 -2.88 25.55
N ALA A 6 38.12 -1.75 25.40
CA ALA A 6 38.34 -1.05 24.12
C ALA A 6 39.38 -1.80 23.30
N HIS A 7 39.20 -1.88 21.99
CA HIS A 7 40.28 -2.24 21.05
C HIS A 7 40.48 -1.15 20.02
N GLY A 8 41.65 -0.54 20.12
CA GLY A 8 42.09 0.56 19.27
C GLY A 8 42.58 0.09 17.90
N SER A 9 42.43 1.02 16.98
CA SER A 9 42.95 0.99 15.61
C SER A 9 44.49 0.93 15.57
N LYS A 10 45.06 0.00 14.83
CA LYS A 10 46.47 0.05 14.41
C LYS A 10 46.56 0.28 12.90
N LEU A 11 46.91 1.49 12.56
CA LEU A 11 47.54 1.82 11.29
C LEU A 11 48.88 1.07 11.19
N ARG A 12 49.06 0.29 10.14
CA ARG A 12 50.35 -0.25 9.74
C ARG A 12 50.83 0.51 8.50
N GLN A 13 51.90 1.26 8.70
CA GLN A 13 52.77 1.77 7.68
C GLN A 13 53.47 0.62 6.97
N CYS A 14 53.36 0.55 5.64
CA CYS A 14 54.22 -0.32 4.84
C CYS A 14 55.45 0.45 4.39
N ALA A 15 56.60 -0.01 4.84
CA ALA A 15 57.92 0.45 4.38
C ALA A 15 58.22 -0.14 2.99
N ILE A 16 58.73 0.73 2.10
CA ILE A 16 59.21 0.37 0.76
C ILE A 16 60.60 -0.20 0.91
N ILE A 17 60.82 -1.46 0.49
CA ILE A 17 62.13 -2.03 0.18
C ILE A 17 62.11 -2.30 -1.32
N GLY A 18 63.05 -1.65 -2.00
CA GLY A 18 63.25 -1.79 -3.42
C GLY A 18 63.82 -3.17 -3.82
N GLY A 19 63.29 -3.71 -4.87
CA GLY A 19 63.81 -4.87 -5.57
C GLY A 19 63.22 -4.88 -6.99
N MET A 20 64.08 -4.64 -7.97
CA MET A 20 63.76 -4.71 -9.40
C MET A 20 63.38 -6.13 -9.79
N PHE A 21 62.12 -6.31 -10.18
CA PHE A 21 61.76 -7.38 -11.14
C PHE A 21 60.58 -6.84 -12.00
N SER A 22 60.83 -6.72 -13.30
CA SER A 22 59.86 -6.33 -14.30
C SER A 22 58.84 -7.43 -14.47
N GLY A 23 57.67 -7.27 -13.86
CA GLY A 23 56.48 -8.07 -14.13
C GLY A 23 55.31 -7.12 -14.32
N VAL A 24 54.85 -6.98 -15.55
CA VAL A 24 53.65 -6.21 -15.91
C VAL A 24 52.45 -6.93 -15.32
N LEU A 25 52.02 -6.57 -14.13
CA LEU A 25 50.68 -6.93 -13.63
C LEU A 25 49.68 -5.94 -14.23
N ALA A 26 49.00 -6.35 -15.28
CA ALA A 26 47.80 -5.67 -15.74
C ALA A 26 46.71 -5.81 -14.65
N ALA A 27 46.57 -4.79 -13.83
CA ALA A 27 45.40 -4.66 -12.97
C ALA A 27 44.20 -4.44 -13.86
N ALA A 28 43.41 -5.50 -14.10
CA ALA A 28 42.11 -5.39 -14.71
C ALA A 28 41.20 -4.61 -13.76
N CYS A 29 41.08 -3.30 -13.94
CA CYS A 29 39.97 -2.52 -13.45
C CYS A 29 38.70 -3.08 -14.09
N MET A 30 37.99 -3.96 -13.40
CA MET A 30 36.61 -4.27 -13.78
C MET A 30 35.79 -3.00 -13.60
N PRO A 31 35.18 -2.45 -14.66
CA PRO A 31 34.27 -1.34 -14.51
C PRO A 31 33.12 -1.83 -13.63
N ALA A 32 32.83 -1.11 -12.54
CA ALA A 32 31.58 -1.30 -11.82
C ALA A 32 30.45 -1.13 -12.86
N ALA A 33 29.69 -2.20 -13.06
CA ALA A 33 28.53 -2.15 -13.94
C ALA A 33 27.51 -1.21 -13.27
N PHE A 34 27.54 0.04 -13.66
CA PHE A 34 26.44 0.95 -13.36
C PHE A 34 25.22 0.40 -14.08
N ALA A 35 24.20 0.02 -13.31
CA ALA A 35 22.92 -0.36 -13.88
C ALA A 35 22.45 0.79 -14.78
N GLN A 36 22.39 0.55 -16.07
CA GLN A 36 22.01 1.56 -17.06
C GLN A 36 20.53 1.84 -16.85
N ALA A 37 20.17 3.12 -16.70
CA ALA A 37 18.77 3.52 -16.60
C ALA A 37 18.00 2.96 -17.82
N PRO A 38 16.78 2.44 -17.62
CA PRO A 38 15.99 1.88 -18.70
C PRO A 38 15.76 2.95 -19.80
N ALA A 39 15.74 2.51 -21.05
CA ALA A 39 15.44 3.41 -22.18
C ALA A 39 14.03 4.02 -21.97
N LYS A 40 13.88 5.30 -22.29
CA LYS A 40 12.64 6.07 -22.03
C LYS A 40 11.37 5.40 -22.61
N ASP A 41 11.51 4.69 -23.70
CA ASP A 41 10.42 4.03 -24.44
C ASP A 41 10.34 2.51 -24.14
N SER A 42 11.11 2.00 -23.17
CA SER A 42 11.01 0.59 -22.78
C SER A 42 9.76 0.35 -21.94
N ILE A 43 9.09 -0.78 -22.15
CA ILE A 43 7.98 -1.22 -21.32
C ILE A 43 8.55 -1.85 -20.04
N PRO A 44 8.24 -1.31 -18.84
CA PRO A 44 8.71 -1.88 -17.59
C PRO A 44 8.05 -3.26 -17.36
N ASN A 45 8.80 -4.20 -16.81
CA ASN A 45 8.28 -5.53 -16.53
C ASN A 45 7.76 -5.64 -15.11
N PHE A 46 6.46 -5.52 -14.94
CA PHE A 46 5.73 -5.74 -13.68
C PHE A 46 5.28 -7.19 -13.52
N ALA A 47 5.32 -7.99 -14.62
CA ALA A 47 4.73 -9.33 -14.65
C ALA A 47 5.36 -10.24 -13.61
N SER A 48 4.50 -10.90 -12.85
CA SER A 48 4.87 -11.91 -11.87
C SER A 48 4.94 -13.27 -12.57
N LYS A 49 6.14 -13.84 -12.67
CA LYS A 49 6.32 -15.21 -13.16
C LYS A 49 6.47 -16.16 -11.97
N ASP A 50 7.45 -15.86 -11.11
CA ASP A 50 7.82 -16.70 -9.99
C ASP A 50 7.92 -15.89 -8.68
N PHE A 51 7.22 -14.76 -8.60
CA PHE A 51 7.23 -13.86 -7.43
C PHE A 51 5.93 -13.10 -7.27
N GLY A 52 5.64 -12.67 -6.04
CA GLY A 52 4.61 -11.69 -5.73
C GLY A 52 5.21 -10.34 -5.34
N TRP A 53 4.42 -9.30 -5.40
CA TRP A 53 4.73 -7.98 -4.85
C TRP A 53 4.12 -7.86 -3.46
N GLN A 54 4.94 -7.89 -2.42
CA GLN A 54 4.50 -7.83 -1.03
C GLN A 54 4.94 -6.55 -0.35
N GLN A 55 4.05 -5.93 0.39
CA GLN A 55 4.32 -4.77 1.22
C GLN A 55 4.63 -5.18 2.66
N ASN A 56 5.22 -4.27 3.41
CA ASN A 56 5.52 -4.44 4.84
C ASN A 56 4.95 -3.30 5.72
N GLU A 57 4.27 -2.34 5.11
CA GLU A 57 3.63 -1.23 5.82
C GLU A 57 2.10 -1.38 5.72
N GLU A 58 1.40 -1.05 6.79
CA GLU A 58 -0.06 -1.13 6.84
C GLU A 58 -0.75 0.13 6.30
N ASP A 59 -0.13 1.30 6.49
CA ASP A 59 -0.71 2.58 6.15
C ASP A 59 0.01 3.28 5.01
N TRP A 60 -0.61 4.33 4.50
CA TRP A 60 0.01 5.23 3.54
C TRP A 60 1.22 5.93 4.14
N GLN A 61 2.30 5.95 3.38
CA GLN A 61 3.50 6.71 3.70
C GLN A 61 3.43 8.11 3.10
N ASP A 62 4.25 9.02 3.62
CA ASP A 62 4.37 10.35 3.05
C ASP A 62 4.84 10.27 1.60
N PRO A 63 4.29 11.11 0.72
CA PRO A 63 4.73 11.18 -0.66
C PRO A 63 6.09 11.87 -0.76
N PRO A 64 6.75 11.83 -1.92
CA PRO A 64 7.94 12.63 -2.17
C PRO A 64 7.70 14.12 -1.86
N PRO A 65 8.71 14.87 -1.39
CA PRO A 65 8.59 16.28 -1.13
C PRO A 65 8.05 17.07 -2.34
N GLY A 66 7.11 17.98 -2.10
CA GLY A 66 6.48 18.78 -3.15
C GLY A 66 5.26 18.15 -3.83
N SER A 67 4.85 16.95 -3.41
CA SER A 67 3.67 16.25 -3.98
C SER A 67 2.32 16.76 -3.48
N GLY A 68 2.27 17.75 -2.62
CA GLY A 68 1.03 18.30 -2.06
C GLY A 68 0.76 17.85 -0.62
N HIS A 69 -0.51 17.79 -0.23
CA HIS A 69 -0.92 17.35 1.11
C HIS A 69 -0.70 15.84 1.26
N GLY A 70 -0.09 15.43 2.38
CA GLY A 70 0.13 14.02 2.70
C GLY A 70 -1.16 13.28 3.08
N PRO A 71 -1.06 11.99 3.45
CA PRO A 71 -2.21 11.20 3.86
C PRO A 71 -2.82 11.70 5.18
N ILE A 72 -4.11 11.43 5.37
CA ILE A 72 -4.79 11.64 6.66
C ILE A 72 -4.08 10.82 7.73
N ARG A 73 -3.93 11.40 8.92
CA ARG A 73 -3.19 10.79 10.03
C ARG A 73 -4.09 10.52 11.22
N GLU A 74 -3.55 9.78 12.16
CA GLU A 74 -4.19 9.51 13.44
C GLU A 74 -4.38 10.77 14.28
N ASN A 75 -5.35 10.71 15.17
CA ASN A 75 -5.51 11.71 16.21
C ASN A 75 -4.40 11.52 17.26
N PRO A 76 -3.56 12.53 17.52
CA PRO A 76 -2.43 12.41 18.46
C PRO A 76 -2.84 12.04 19.90
N ALA A 77 -4.11 12.30 20.26
CA ALA A 77 -4.63 11.91 21.57
C ALA A 77 -4.91 10.39 21.68
N TYR A 78 -4.95 9.70 20.56
CA TYR A 78 -5.23 8.26 20.47
C TYR A 78 -4.26 7.58 19.51
N PRO A 79 -2.98 7.51 19.86
CA PRO A 79 -1.98 6.91 18.97
C PRO A 79 -2.31 5.45 18.69
N PHE A 80 -2.20 5.06 17.44
CA PHE A 80 -2.41 3.68 17.02
C PHE A 80 -1.29 2.78 17.55
N VAL A 81 -1.70 1.66 18.11
CA VAL A 81 -0.78 0.58 18.51
C VAL A 81 -1.20 -0.68 17.81
N ASN A 82 -0.24 -1.35 17.18
CA ASN A 82 -0.57 -2.58 16.47
C ASN A 82 -1.10 -3.66 17.42
N ASN A 83 -1.90 -4.59 16.91
CA ASN A 83 -2.58 -5.59 17.71
C ASN A 83 -1.65 -6.44 18.60
N ALA A 84 -0.43 -6.73 18.14
CA ALA A 84 0.51 -7.53 18.92
C ALA A 84 0.90 -6.84 20.23
N ASP A 85 1.11 -5.53 20.19
CA ASP A 85 1.48 -4.73 21.36
C ASP A 85 0.25 -4.29 22.17
N GLY A 86 -0.81 -3.87 21.52
CA GLY A 86 -2.07 -3.46 22.16
C GLY A 86 -2.72 -4.60 22.93
N ASN A 87 -2.80 -5.80 22.37
CA ASN A 87 -3.37 -6.98 23.01
C ASN A 87 -2.54 -7.43 24.22
N ARG A 88 -1.22 -7.28 24.19
CA ARG A 88 -0.36 -7.64 25.31
C ARG A 88 -0.56 -6.74 26.52
N THR A 89 -0.85 -5.48 26.31
CA THR A 89 -0.97 -4.48 27.38
C THR A 89 -2.41 -4.17 27.79
N HIS A 90 -3.38 -4.44 26.94
CA HIS A 90 -4.81 -4.11 27.09
C HIS A 90 -5.07 -2.63 27.41
N GLN A 91 -4.14 -1.74 27.07
CA GLN A 91 -4.13 -0.36 27.53
C GLN A 91 -4.41 0.67 26.45
N GLN A 92 -4.44 0.25 25.17
CA GLN A 92 -4.53 1.19 24.05
C GLN A 92 -5.53 0.74 22.99
N VAL A 93 -6.06 1.74 22.30
CA VAL A 93 -6.94 1.54 21.16
C VAL A 93 -6.13 0.90 20.03
N THR A 94 -6.52 -0.29 19.62
CA THR A 94 -5.91 -1.01 18.48
C THR A 94 -6.55 -0.63 17.15
N VAL A 95 -7.42 0.36 17.16
CA VAL A 95 -8.11 0.87 15.98
C VAL A 95 -7.66 2.30 15.74
N ARG A 96 -7.41 2.64 14.49
CA ARG A 96 -7.00 3.98 14.10
C ARG A 96 -8.11 4.98 14.37
N ILE A 97 -7.87 5.93 15.26
CA ILE A 97 -8.73 7.08 15.52
C ILE A 97 -8.19 8.24 14.68
N THR A 98 -8.98 8.66 13.74
CA THR A 98 -8.56 9.62 12.71
C THR A 98 -8.59 11.05 13.23
N ASN A 99 -7.64 11.87 12.82
CA ASN A 99 -7.62 13.30 13.07
C ASN A 99 -8.67 14.02 12.21
N THR A 100 -9.81 14.30 12.79
CA THR A 100 -10.91 15.03 12.12
C THR A 100 -10.68 16.53 11.99
N LYS A 101 -9.57 17.05 12.57
CA LYS A 101 -9.20 18.48 12.49
C LYS A 101 -8.25 18.77 11.33
N ASP A 102 -7.93 17.78 10.52
CA ASP A 102 -7.10 17.99 9.34
C ASP A 102 -7.82 18.97 8.39
N PRO A 103 -7.18 20.11 8.03
CA PRO A 103 -7.81 21.16 7.22
C PRO A 103 -8.11 20.72 5.79
N ILE A 104 -7.58 19.58 5.35
CA ILE A 104 -7.89 19.02 4.02
C ILE A 104 -9.33 18.52 3.93
N LEU A 105 -9.91 18.08 5.06
CA LEU A 105 -11.25 17.49 5.10
C LEU A 105 -12.35 18.55 4.97
N LYS A 106 -13.31 18.26 4.11
CA LYS A 106 -14.56 19.02 4.14
C LYS A 106 -15.44 18.64 5.34
N PRO A 107 -16.33 19.54 5.81
CA PRO A 107 -17.08 19.34 7.04
C PRO A 107 -17.85 18.03 7.11
N TRP A 108 -18.47 17.59 6.02
CA TRP A 108 -19.22 16.33 6.00
C TRP A 108 -18.33 15.10 6.20
N ALA A 109 -17.16 15.10 5.56
CA ALA A 109 -16.19 14.01 5.67
C ALA A 109 -15.63 13.92 7.08
N ALA A 110 -15.25 15.06 7.67
CA ALA A 110 -14.83 15.15 9.07
C ALA A 110 -15.93 14.65 10.04
N ALA A 111 -17.17 15.02 9.79
CA ALA A 111 -18.31 14.58 10.63
C ALA A 111 -18.56 13.07 10.51
N GLN A 112 -18.44 12.49 9.31
CA GLN A 112 -18.58 11.04 9.11
C GLN A 112 -17.45 10.27 9.78
N ILE A 113 -16.23 10.74 9.68
CA ILE A 113 -15.07 10.15 10.36
C ILE A 113 -15.28 10.24 11.89
N GLU A 114 -15.70 11.40 12.40
CA GLU A 114 -15.94 11.58 13.83
C GLU A 114 -17.00 10.60 14.34
N ALA A 115 -18.08 10.40 13.60
CA ALA A 115 -19.11 9.44 13.98
C ALA A 115 -18.55 8.01 14.11
N THR A 116 -17.68 7.61 13.19
CA THR A 116 -16.99 6.30 13.25
C THR A 116 -15.97 6.23 14.38
N ASN A 117 -15.24 7.30 14.65
CA ASN A 117 -14.34 7.38 15.81
C ASN A 117 -15.12 7.19 17.12
N GLN A 118 -16.27 7.82 17.25
CA GLN A 118 -17.12 7.74 18.46
C GLN A 118 -17.73 6.34 18.65
N GLU A 119 -18.04 5.60 17.59
CA GLU A 119 -18.47 4.19 17.70
C GLU A 119 -17.41 3.33 18.39
N VAL A 120 -16.14 3.58 18.13
CA VAL A 120 -15.02 2.87 18.76
C VAL A 120 -14.77 3.39 20.19
N LEU A 121 -14.63 4.70 20.36
CA LEU A 121 -14.29 5.31 21.64
C LEU A 121 -15.36 5.11 22.72
N SER A 122 -16.62 4.96 22.32
CA SER A 122 -17.73 4.67 23.24
C SER A 122 -17.84 3.19 23.63
N GLY A 123 -17.01 2.32 23.04
CA GLY A 123 -17.12 0.87 23.23
C GLY A 123 -18.34 0.22 22.55
N LYS A 124 -19.09 0.97 21.75
CA LYS A 124 -20.22 0.43 20.97
C LYS A 124 -19.77 -0.60 19.93
N ARG A 125 -18.56 -0.40 19.42
CA ARG A 125 -17.87 -1.34 18.54
C ARG A 125 -16.40 -1.41 18.93
N GLU A 126 -15.89 -2.60 19.08
CA GLU A 126 -14.46 -2.81 19.33
C GLU A 126 -13.65 -2.55 18.06
N ILE A 127 -14.18 -2.93 16.89
CA ILE A 127 -13.58 -2.65 15.59
C ILE A 127 -14.63 -2.07 14.64
N PRO A 128 -14.38 -0.91 14.02
CA PRO A 128 -15.29 -0.36 13.03
C PRO A 128 -15.28 -1.22 11.76
N PHE A 129 -16.39 -1.23 11.06
CA PHE A 129 -16.46 -1.93 9.80
C PHE A 129 -15.62 -1.22 8.73
N THR A 130 -14.71 -1.98 8.14
CA THR A 130 -14.00 -1.62 6.91
C THR A 130 -14.38 -2.62 5.82
N ALA A 131 -14.04 -2.34 4.57
CA ALA A 131 -14.21 -3.31 3.50
C ALA A 131 -13.48 -4.62 3.84
N GLN A 132 -12.26 -4.50 4.33
CA GLN A 132 -11.43 -5.64 4.72
C GLN A 132 -12.07 -6.52 5.80
N SER A 133 -12.67 -5.91 6.83
CA SER A 133 -13.34 -6.64 7.91
C SER A 133 -14.64 -7.32 7.47
N ARG A 134 -15.11 -7.07 6.26
CA ARG A 134 -16.33 -7.63 5.66
C ARG A 134 -16.05 -8.55 4.48
N CYS A 135 -14.80 -8.88 4.22
CA CYS A 135 -14.40 -9.62 3.02
C CYS A 135 -14.85 -8.94 1.70
N TRP A 136 -14.98 -7.62 1.72
CA TRP A 136 -15.30 -6.82 0.55
C TRP A 136 -14.01 -6.32 -0.11
N PRO A 137 -14.04 -6.01 -1.41
CA PRO A 137 -12.93 -5.37 -2.07
C PRO A 137 -12.57 -4.04 -1.40
N GLY A 138 -11.28 -3.75 -1.30
CA GLY A 138 -10.78 -2.50 -0.72
C GLY A 138 -11.07 -1.26 -1.58
N GLY A 139 -11.45 -1.46 -2.83
CA GLY A 139 -11.61 -0.37 -3.78
C GLY A 139 -10.28 0.27 -4.20
N VAL A 140 -10.36 1.39 -4.90
CA VAL A 140 -9.18 2.17 -5.29
C VAL A 140 -9.23 3.50 -4.52
N PRO A 141 -8.13 3.90 -3.86
CA PRO A 141 -6.83 3.24 -3.76
C PRO A 141 -6.72 2.27 -2.56
N GLY A 142 -7.77 2.11 -1.74
CA GLY A 142 -7.75 1.35 -0.49
C GLY A 142 -7.23 -0.08 -0.62
N GLN A 143 -7.44 -0.73 -1.77
CA GLN A 143 -6.94 -2.08 -2.04
C GLN A 143 -5.41 -2.18 -1.95
N LEU A 144 -4.68 -1.09 -2.18
CA LEU A 144 -3.22 -1.07 -2.05
C LEU A 144 -2.73 -1.20 -0.60
N LEU A 145 -3.63 -1.08 0.37
CA LEU A 145 -3.33 -1.17 1.80
C LEU A 145 -3.56 -2.57 2.39
N TYR A 146 -3.95 -3.57 1.60
CA TYR A 146 -4.01 -4.93 2.09
C TYR A 146 -2.61 -5.42 2.42
N PRO A 147 -2.27 -5.64 3.71
CA PRO A 147 -0.88 -5.58 4.15
C PRO A 147 -0.09 -6.86 3.97
N PHE A 148 -0.69 -8.00 4.08
CA PHE A 148 0.08 -9.22 4.29
C PHE A 148 0.18 -10.10 3.05
N GLU A 149 -0.82 -10.05 2.20
CA GLU A 149 -0.86 -10.87 1.01
C GLU A 149 -0.28 -10.14 -0.18
N PRO A 150 0.58 -10.81 -0.96
CA PRO A 150 1.14 -10.21 -2.16
C PRO A 150 0.08 -10.02 -3.25
N PHE A 151 0.35 -9.11 -4.16
CA PHE A 151 -0.32 -9.10 -5.44
C PHE A 151 0.61 -9.59 -6.56
N TYR A 152 0.01 -10.11 -7.59
CA TYR A 152 0.66 -10.63 -8.79
C TYR A 152 0.21 -9.82 -9.99
N ALA A 153 1.10 -9.60 -10.95
CA ALA A 153 0.77 -8.82 -12.13
C ALA A 153 0.89 -9.67 -13.40
N ILE A 154 -0.08 -9.51 -14.30
CA ILE A 154 -0.04 -10.05 -15.66
C ILE A 154 -0.06 -8.86 -16.61
N GLN A 155 0.90 -8.81 -17.53
CA GLN A 155 0.98 -7.79 -18.56
C GLN A 155 0.67 -8.37 -19.92
N THR A 156 -0.19 -7.70 -20.65
CA THR A 156 -0.48 -7.95 -22.06
C THR A 156 -0.28 -6.66 -22.86
N PRO A 157 -0.28 -6.70 -24.20
CA PRO A 157 -0.18 -5.46 -24.99
C PRO A 157 -1.34 -4.47 -24.79
N LYS A 158 -2.45 -4.91 -24.20
CA LYS A 158 -3.67 -4.11 -24.05
C LYS A 158 -4.06 -3.83 -22.62
N GLU A 159 -3.55 -4.60 -21.66
CA GLU A 159 -4.00 -4.56 -20.28
C GLU A 159 -2.88 -4.96 -19.32
N VAL A 160 -2.94 -4.40 -18.11
CA VAL A 160 -2.24 -4.91 -16.93
C VAL A 160 -3.29 -5.39 -15.93
N TRP A 161 -3.12 -6.61 -15.45
CA TRP A 161 -3.98 -7.20 -14.44
C TRP A 161 -3.20 -7.26 -13.13
N MET A 162 -3.81 -6.74 -12.06
CA MET A 162 -3.31 -6.88 -10.69
C MET A 162 -4.22 -7.87 -9.97
N ILE A 163 -3.64 -8.95 -9.47
CA ILE A 163 -4.37 -10.05 -8.82
C ILE A 163 -3.86 -10.15 -7.39
N TRP A 164 -4.69 -9.79 -6.44
CA TRP A 164 -4.35 -9.96 -5.01
C TRP A 164 -4.59 -11.40 -4.58
N GLN A 165 -3.67 -11.94 -3.80
CA GLN A 165 -3.80 -13.30 -3.27
C GLN A 165 -5.05 -13.44 -2.40
N ARG A 166 -5.37 -12.42 -1.59
CA ARG A 166 -6.60 -12.39 -0.79
C ARG A 166 -7.83 -12.35 -1.70
N ASP A 167 -8.71 -13.35 -1.55
CA ASP A 167 -9.97 -13.49 -2.29
C ASP A 167 -9.81 -13.47 -3.81
N HIS A 168 -8.59 -13.63 -4.33
CA HIS A 168 -8.24 -13.56 -5.75
C HIS A 168 -8.85 -12.34 -6.46
N MET A 169 -8.88 -11.20 -5.76
CA MET A 169 -9.43 -9.96 -6.31
C MET A 169 -8.61 -9.48 -7.49
N VAL A 170 -9.30 -9.13 -8.57
CA VAL A 170 -8.67 -8.72 -9.83
C VAL A 170 -9.02 -7.29 -10.16
N ARG A 171 -8.00 -6.49 -10.40
CA ARG A 171 -8.13 -5.16 -11.00
C ARG A 171 -7.51 -5.17 -12.39
N ARG A 172 -8.25 -4.66 -13.38
CA ARG A 172 -7.79 -4.53 -14.76
C ARG A 172 -7.48 -3.07 -15.04
N VAL A 173 -6.33 -2.83 -15.62
CA VAL A 173 -5.89 -1.53 -16.13
C VAL A 173 -5.83 -1.63 -17.65
N PHE A 174 -6.66 -0.89 -18.35
CA PHE A 174 -6.70 -0.86 -19.80
C PHE A 174 -5.62 0.09 -20.34
N LEU A 175 -4.75 -0.38 -21.22
CA LEU A 175 -3.72 0.45 -21.84
C LEU A 175 -4.32 1.25 -23.00
N THR A 176 -5.01 2.33 -22.64
CA THR A 176 -5.72 3.23 -23.55
C THR A 176 -5.67 4.67 -23.02
N ASP A 177 -5.88 5.64 -23.90
CA ASP A 177 -5.75 7.07 -23.58
C ASP A 177 -7.03 7.71 -23.02
N LYS A 178 -8.15 7.00 -23.07
CA LYS A 178 -9.45 7.59 -22.69
C LYS A 178 -10.32 6.60 -21.94
N HIS A 179 -10.98 7.12 -20.91
CA HIS A 179 -12.08 6.42 -20.25
C HIS A 179 -13.27 6.25 -21.18
N SER A 180 -14.07 5.24 -20.90
CA SER A 180 -15.35 5.05 -21.60
C SER A 180 -16.32 6.19 -21.26
N THR A 181 -17.25 6.46 -22.16
CA THR A 181 -18.21 7.57 -22.00
C THR A 181 -19.30 7.29 -20.97
N ASN A 182 -19.42 6.06 -20.50
CA ASN A 182 -20.47 5.64 -19.57
C ASN A 182 -19.90 4.65 -18.55
N VAL A 183 -19.01 5.13 -17.69
CA VAL A 183 -18.42 4.35 -16.61
C VAL A 183 -19.48 4.00 -15.57
N LYS A 184 -19.66 2.71 -15.31
CA LYS A 184 -20.55 2.25 -14.26
C LYS A 184 -19.78 2.15 -12.95
N PRO A 185 -20.27 2.74 -11.85
CA PRO A 185 -19.61 2.67 -10.56
C PRO A 185 -19.40 1.23 -10.10
N SER A 186 -18.17 0.94 -9.64
CA SER A 186 -17.80 -0.35 -9.07
C SER A 186 -16.72 -0.17 -7.99
N TRP A 187 -16.35 -1.25 -7.27
CA TRP A 187 -15.27 -1.20 -6.28
C TRP A 187 -13.93 -0.74 -6.87
N PHE A 188 -13.61 -1.18 -8.07
CA PHE A 188 -12.35 -0.84 -8.74
C PHE A 188 -12.49 0.25 -9.79
N GLY A 189 -13.73 0.72 -10.07
CA GLY A 189 -13.98 1.71 -11.10
C GLY A 189 -13.55 1.24 -12.49
N GLU A 190 -13.23 2.19 -13.34
CA GLU A 190 -12.54 1.97 -14.61
C GLU A 190 -11.13 2.54 -14.49
N SER A 191 -10.12 1.69 -14.68
CA SER A 191 -8.72 2.07 -14.68
C SER A 191 -8.17 2.03 -16.10
N ILE A 192 -7.61 3.14 -16.55
CA ILE A 192 -6.82 3.22 -17.79
C ILE A 192 -5.36 3.48 -17.44
N GLY A 193 -4.43 3.23 -18.34
CA GLY A 193 -3.03 3.47 -18.04
C GLY A 193 -2.13 3.54 -19.25
N HIS A 194 -0.92 4.02 -19.00
CA HIS A 194 0.16 4.09 -19.98
C HIS A 194 1.52 3.94 -19.27
N TYR A 195 2.56 3.69 -20.06
CA TYR A 195 3.92 3.58 -19.54
C TYR A 195 4.69 4.89 -19.72
N GLU A 196 5.52 5.22 -18.73
CA GLU A 196 6.41 6.39 -18.75
C GLU A 196 7.82 6.02 -18.32
N ASN A 197 8.79 6.73 -18.87
CA ASN A 197 10.21 6.71 -18.46
C ASN A 197 10.86 5.31 -18.45
N GLY A 198 10.25 4.31 -19.10
CA GLY A 198 10.75 2.94 -19.17
C GLY A 198 10.69 2.13 -17.88
N ASN A 199 10.18 2.70 -16.79
CA ASN A 199 10.08 2.03 -15.48
C ASN A 199 8.77 2.30 -14.73
N THR A 200 7.88 3.09 -15.27
CA THR A 200 6.66 3.53 -14.58
C THR A 200 5.41 3.16 -15.35
N LEU A 201 4.42 2.59 -14.67
CA LEU A 201 3.03 2.47 -15.12
C LEU A 201 2.23 3.57 -14.42
N VAL A 202 1.60 4.44 -15.19
CA VAL A 202 0.63 5.42 -14.69
C VAL A 202 -0.75 4.85 -14.87
N VAL A 203 -1.55 4.89 -13.81
CA VAL A 203 -2.94 4.40 -13.81
C VAL A 203 -3.85 5.53 -13.37
N ASP A 204 -4.87 5.79 -14.18
CA ASP A 204 -5.91 6.79 -13.95
C ASP A 204 -7.24 6.06 -13.73
N THR A 205 -7.95 6.36 -12.63
CA THR A 205 -9.15 5.62 -12.24
C THR A 205 -10.29 6.55 -11.83
N ILE A 206 -11.44 6.30 -12.42
CA ILE A 206 -12.71 6.98 -12.14
C ILE A 206 -13.85 5.97 -11.93
N GLY A 207 -15.02 6.44 -11.56
CA GLY A 207 -16.21 5.60 -11.43
C GLY A 207 -16.15 4.66 -10.23
N LEU A 208 -15.67 5.15 -9.13
CA LEU A 208 -15.60 4.39 -7.88
C LEU A 208 -16.93 4.43 -7.14
N SER A 209 -17.36 3.28 -6.63
CA SER A 209 -18.62 3.15 -5.92
C SER A 209 -18.55 3.70 -4.52
N THR A 210 -19.54 4.52 -4.13
CA THR A 210 -19.68 5.10 -2.77
C THR A 210 -20.46 4.20 -1.83
N GLN A 211 -20.28 2.90 -1.90
CA GLN A 211 -20.93 1.98 -0.97
C GLN A 211 -20.48 2.26 0.48
N LYS A 212 -21.36 1.96 1.41
CA LYS A 212 -21.03 2.06 2.83
C LYS A 212 -19.75 1.28 3.12
N ASN A 213 -18.81 1.91 3.84
CA ASN A 213 -17.49 1.39 4.17
C ASN A 213 -16.51 1.29 2.97
N SER A 214 -16.76 2.01 1.87
CA SER A 214 -15.74 2.29 0.87
C SER A 214 -14.88 3.45 1.36
N TYR A 215 -13.58 3.20 1.58
CA TYR A 215 -12.64 4.17 2.15
C TYR A 215 -11.35 4.21 1.34
N ILE A 216 -10.69 5.36 1.32
CA ILE A 216 -9.41 5.51 0.62
C ILE A 216 -8.22 5.05 1.45
N ASP A 217 -8.42 4.81 2.76
CA ASP A 217 -7.37 4.44 3.72
C ASP A 217 -7.90 3.63 4.91
N ASN A 218 -6.97 3.18 5.76
CA ASN A 218 -7.29 2.47 7.01
C ASN A 218 -7.82 3.40 8.11
N PHE A 219 -7.78 4.72 7.91
CA PHE A 219 -8.38 5.72 8.79
C PHE A 219 -9.88 5.93 8.52
N ARG A 220 -10.44 5.18 7.57
CA ARG A 220 -11.84 5.23 7.16
C ARG A 220 -12.24 6.58 6.56
N THR A 221 -11.31 7.19 5.85
CA THR A 221 -11.58 8.42 5.11
C THR A 221 -12.56 8.13 3.98
N PRO A 222 -13.75 8.72 4.01
CA PRO A 222 -14.76 8.51 2.98
C PRO A 222 -14.41 9.23 1.68
N HIS A 223 -15.15 8.94 0.65
CA HIS A 223 -15.06 9.66 -0.61
C HIS A 223 -16.45 9.86 -1.26
N SER A 224 -16.53 10.76 -2.22
CA SER A 224 -17.73 10.99 -3.04
C SER A 224 -17.67 10.21 -4.36
N GLU A 225 -18.73 10.35 -5.17
CA GLU A 225 -18.77 9.81 -6.55
C GLU A 225 -17.77 10.50 -7.50
N LYS A 226 -17.20 11.63 -7.09
CA LYS A 226 -16.20 12.38 -7.86
C LYS A 226 -14.78 11.96 -7.57
N LEU A 227 -14.61 10.89 -6.80
CA LEU A 227 -13.27 10.37 -6.53
C LEU A 227 -12.57 10.02 -7.84
N HIS A 228 -11.42 10.66 -8.04
CA HIS A 228 -10.47 10.42 -9.11
C HIS A 228 -9.12 10.07 -8.50
N VAL A 229 -8.51 9.00 -8.98
CA VAL A 229 -7.25 8.49 -8.43
C VAL A 229 -6.23 8.29 -9.54
N VAL A 230 -5.07 8.90 -9.39
CA VAL A 230 -3.92 8.69 -10.26
C VAL A 230 -2.81 7.99 -9.48
N GLU A 231 -2.37 6.84 -9.97
CA GLU A 231 -1.34 6.03 -9.34
C GLU A 231 -0.14 5.88 -10.29
N ARG A 232 1.06 6.11 -9.77
CA ARG A 232 2.32 5.99 -10.52
C ARG A 232 3.16 4.89 -9.92
N PHE A 233 3.08 3.70 -10.53
CA PHE A 233 3.83 2.53 -10.11
C PHE A 233 5.21 2.52 -10.77
N THR A 234 6.26 2.70 -10.00
CA THR A 234 7.64 2.79 -10.49
C THR A 234 8.48 1.62 -9.98
N ILE A 235 9.04 0.85 -10.89
CA ILE A 235 10.02 -0.21 -10.56
C ILE A 235 11.33 0.46 -10.19
N GLY A 236 11.90 0.09 -9.05
CA GLY A 236 13.20 0.56 -8.60
C GLY A 236 14.35 0.09 -9.50
N ALA A 237 15.47 0.81 -9.47
CA ALA A 237 16.67 0.46 -10.24
C ALA A 237 17.23 -0.94 -9.92
N ASP A 238 16.93 -1.45 -8.72
CA ASP A 238 17.27 -2.82 -8.30
C ASP A 238 16.40 -3.91 -8.95
N ALA A 239 15.34 -3.50 -9.67
CA ALA A 239 14.30 -4.37 -10.23
C ALA A 239 13.63 -5.29 -9.19
N LYS A 240 13.79 -5.02 -7.90
CA LYS A 240 13.24 -5.80 -6.78
C LYS A 240 12.25 -5.02 -5.93
N SER A 241 12.20 -3.71 -6.08
CA SER A 241 11.26 -2.83 -5.40
C SER A 241 10.28 -2.20 -6.38
N LEU A 242 9.08 -1.94 -5.89
CA LEU A 242 8.02 -1.23 -6.59
C LEU A 242 7.49 -0.15 -5.65
N THR A 243 7.38 1.08 -6.13
CA THR A 243 6.81 2.19 -5.37
C THR A 243 5.62 2.74 -6.13
N ALA A 244 4.51 2.98 -5.44
CA ALA A 244 3.40 3.76 -5.98
C ALA A 244 3.38 5.14 -5.30
N VAL A 245 3.27 6.19 -6.10
CA VAL A 245 2.82 7.51 -5.65
C VAL A 245 1.38 7.66 -6.11
N VAL A 246 0.48 7.89 -5.16
CA VAL A 246 -0.95 7.95 -5.38
C VAL A 246 -1.43 9.36 -5.13
N THR A 247 -2.12 9.94 -6.09
CA THR A 247 -2.82 11.23 -5.96
C THR A 247 -4.32 10.97 -5.97
N VAL A 248 -5.00 11.51 -4.97
CA VAL A 248 -6.44 11.42 -4.78
C VAL A 248 -7.04 12.80 -4.94
N GLU A 249 -7.96 12.94 -5.86
CA GLU A 249 -8.74 14.15 -6.10
C GLU A 249 -10.21 13.85 -5.86
N ASP A 250 -10.83 14.56 -4.94
CA ASP A 250 -12.26 14.50 -4.69
C ASP A 250 -12.73 15.87 -4.17
N PRO A 251 -13.16 16.74 -5.08
CA PRO A 251 -13.51 18.11 -4.72
C PRO A 251 -14.72 18.24 -3.80
N ASP A 252 -15.52 17.18 -3.65
CA ASP A 252 -16.63 17.15 -2.69
C ASP A 252 -16.20 16.70 -1.30
N THR A 253 -15.07 16.01 -1.19
CA THR A 253 -14.55 15.47 0.07
C THR A 253 -13.37 16.26 0.62
N PHE A 254 -12.48 16.73 -0.25
CA PHE A 254 -11.23 17.39 0.12
C PHE A 254 -11.15 18.85 -0.38
N ASN A 255 -10.39 19.66 0.33
CA ASN A 255 -10.12 21.05 -0.05
C ASN A 255 -8.96 21.18 -1.05
N ALA A 256 -8.14 20.15 -1.20
CA ALA A 256 -7.06 20.03 -2.17
C ALA A 256 -6.77 18.54 -2.45
N PRO A 257 -6.01 18.20 -3.48
CA PRO A 257 -5.56 16.83 -3.72
C PRO A 257 -4.72 16.28 -2.56
N LEU A 258 -4.91 15.01 -2.25
CA LEU A 258 -4.06 14.24 -1.34
C LEU A 258 -3.01 13.49 -2.17
N SER A 259 -1.80 13.40 -1.64
CA SER A 259 -0.75 12.54 -2.19
C SER A 259 -0.19 11.62 -1.12
N MET A 260 0.07 10.38 -1.49
CA MET A 260 0.56 9.37 -0.58
C MET A 260 1.42 8.35 -1.33
N SER A 261 2.21 7.58 -0.62
CA SER A 261 3.07 6.59 -1.23
C SER A 261 2.93 5.21 -0.58
N LYS A 262 3.29 4.20 -1.34
CA LYS A 262 3.31 2.81 -0.92
C LYS A 262 4.47 2.07 -1.58
N ARG A 263 5.03 1.07 -0.89
CA ARG A 263 6.17 0.33 -1.39
C ARG A 263 5.96 -1.17 -1.26
N TRP A 264 6.41 -1.90 -2.28
CA TRP A 264 6.41 -3.37 -2.31
C TRP A 264 7.79 -3.89 -2.67
N PHE A 265 8.02 -5.14 -2.33
CA PHE A 265 9.22 -5.88 -2.66
C PHE A 265 8.83 -7.19 -3.31
N LYS A 266 9.69 -7.67 -4.20
CA LYS A 266 9.54 -9.02 -4.75
C LYS A 266 9.77 -10.05 -3.66
N VAL A 267 8.84 -10.99 -3.55
CA VAL A 267 8.92 -12.15 -2.66
C VAL A 267 8.73 -13.41 -3.49
N ASP A 268 9.56 -14.41 -3.22
CA ASP A 268 9.47 -15.73 -3.85
C ASP A 268 8.40 -16.55 -3.12
N LEU A 269 7.15 -16.20 -3.38
CA LEU A 269 5.99 -16.87 -2.84
C LEU A 269 5.05 -17.25 -3.98
N PRO A 270 4.62 -18.53 -4.06
CA PRO A 270 3.57 -18.93 -4.99
C PRO A 270 2.25 -18.27 -4.57
N MET A 271 1.39 -18.02 -5.54
CA MET A 271 0.02 -17.63 -5.27
C MET A 271 -0.71 -18.82 -4.62
N ILE A 272 -1.12 -18.65 -3.38
CA ILE A 272 -1.92 -19.64 -2.65
C ILE A 272 -3.36 -19.15 -2.52
N GLU A 273 -4.26 -20.05 -2.21
CA GLU A 273 -5.64 -19.72 -1.93
C GLU A 273 -5.74 -19.05 -0.55
N VAL A 274 -6.33 -17.86 -0.51
CA VAL A 274 -6.67 -17.14 0.72
C VAL A 274 -8.08 -16.60 0.56
N VAL A 275 -9.01 -17.20 1.30
CA VAL A 275 -10.44 -16.87 1.25
C VAL A 275 -10.85 -16.23 2.58
N CYS A 276 -11.15 -14.95 2.56
CA CYS A 276 -11.48 -14.18 3.76
C CYS A 276 -12.72 -14.75 4.48
N SER A 277 -13.72 -15.20 3.73
CA SER A 277 -14.96 -15.71 4.32
C SER A 277 -14.80 -17.04 5.07
N GLU A 278 -13.80 -17.85 4.73
CA GLU A 278 -13.50 -19.10 5.43
C GLU A 278 -12.85 -18.86 6.80
N ASN A 279 -12.18 -17.71 6.96
CA ASN A 279 -11.55 -17.30 8.21
C ASN A 279 -12.41 -16.31 9.00
N ASN A 280 -13.68 -16.18 8.66
CA ASN A 280 -14.59 -15.23 9.29
C ASN A 280 -15.26 -15.80 10.56
N ASP A 281 -14.54 -16.66 11.27
CA ASP A 281 -14.94 -17.19 12.57
C ASP A 281 -14.39 -16.30 13.69
N ASP A 282 -15.18 -16.13 14.75
CA ASP A 282 -14.73 -15.43 15.95
C ASP A 282 -13.83 -16.35 16.82
N HIS A 283 -12.69 -16.76 16.27
CA HIS A 283 -11.74 -17.66 16.93
C HIS A 283 -11.23 -17.17 18.28
N PHE A 284 -11.33 -15.86 18.52
CA PHE A 284 -10.83 -15.24 19.75
C PHE A 284 -11.95 -14.77 20.68
N HIS A 285 -13.20 -15.07 20.36
CA HIS A 285 -14.38 -14.66 21.12
C HIS A 285 -14.45 -13.14 21.39
N GLN A 286 -14.01 -12.36 20.41
CA GLN A 286 -13.96 -10.91 20.52
C GLN A 286 -15.24 -10.23 20.02
N ASN A 287 -16.25 -10.98 19.61
CA ASN A 287 -17.48 -10.48 18.99
C ASN A 287 -17.27 -9.54 17.79
N LEU A 288 -16.14 -9.69 17.12
CA LEU A 288 -15.79 -8.84 15.97
C LEU A 288 -16.70 -9.10 14.77
N PHE A 289 -17.16 -10.34 14.66
CA PHE A 289 -18.01 -10.84 13.60
C PHE A 289 -19.09 -11.73 14.21
N PRO A 290 -20.16 -11.15 14.80
CA PRO A 290 -21.24 -11.98 15.27
C PRO A 290 -21.77 -12.81 14.12
N ILE A 291 -21.59 -14.12 14.21
CA ILE A 291 -22.15 -15.06 13.23
C ILE A 291 -23.65 -14.94 13.35
N PRO A 292 -24.40 -14.64 12.27
CA PRO A 292 -25.84 -14.65 12.31
C PRO A 292 -26.33 -16.02 12.75
N GLN A 293 -27.04 -16.07 13.87
CA GLN A 293 -27.65 -17.32 14.36
C GLN A 293 -29.15 -17.19 14.17
N ALA A 294 -29.73 -18.17 13.54
CA ALA A 294 -31.17 -18.35 13.51
C ALA A 294 -31.59 -19.38 14.56
N ASP A 295 -32.63 -19.07 15.31
CA ASP A 295 -33.20 -19.99 16.31
C ASP A 295 -33.72 -21.27 15.66
N LYS A 296 -34.04 -21.20 14.38
CA LYS A 296 -34.44 -22.32 13.55
C LYS A 296 -33.84 -22.21 12.15
N PRO A 297 -33.27 -23.30 11.62
CA PRO A 297 -32.90 -23.36 10.23
C PRO A 297 -34.13 -23.10 9.33
N ASP A 298 -33.92 -22.43 8.20
CA ASP A 298 -34.96 -22.13 7.22
C ASP A 298 -34.92 -23.03 5.97
N PHE A 299 -34.21 -24.16 6.09
CA PHE A 299 -34.09 -25.21 5.08
C PHE A 299 -34.63 -26.55 5.53
#